data_e388be74a4c37dec5499f8712ed0e316
#
_entry.id   e388be74a4c37dec5499f8712ed0e316
#
_cell.length_a   1.000
_cell.length_b   1.000
_cell.length_c   1.000
_cell.angle_alpha   90.00
_cell.angle_beta   90.00
_cell.angle_gamma   90.00
#
_symmetry.space_group_name_H-M   'P 1'
#
loop_
_entity.id
_entity.type
_entity.pdbx_description
1 polymer ?
#
loop_
_entity_poly.entity_id
_entity_poly.type
_entity_poly.pdbx_seq_one_letter_code
_entity_poly.pdbx_strand_id
1 'polypeptide(L)'
;MEIVFHVLFFNNPSVYLADMQEYLNGLNEPQREAVLHINGPIMIVAGAGSGKTKVLTTRIAHLMSKGVDAFNILALTFTNKAAAEMKERIEKILGNSEARNLYIGTFHSVFARILRAEAHRLGYPSNFTIYDTDDSRSVIKTVVNELNLDDKHYKANVVGNRISQAKNALVGPAEYALD
;
A
#
# COMPACT_ATOMS: atom_id res chain seq x y z
N MET A 1 -15.72 3.70 -11.30
CA MET A 1 -14.72 3.73 -10.21
C MET A 1 -13.40 3.23 -10.78
N GLU A 2 -12.54 4.15 -11.08
CA GLU A 2 -11.21 3.85 -11.62
C GLU A 2 -10.32 3.36 -10.48
N ILE A 3 -9.72 2.18 -10.66
CA ILE A 3 -8.77 1.63 -9.69
C ILE A 3 -7.39 1.77 -10.31
N VAL A 4 -6.59 2.70 -9.80
CA VAL A 4 -5.19 2.88 -10.16
C VAL A 4 -4.35 1.95 -9.29
N PHE A 5 -3.62 1.04 -9.92
CA PHE A 5 -2.67 0.18 -9.22
C PHE A 5 -1.25 0.65 -9.53
N HIS A 6 -0.51 1.02 -8.48
CA HIS A 6 0.92 1.26 -8.57
C HIS A 6 1.66 0.02 -8.10
N VAL A 7 2.48 -0.55 -8.99
CA VAL A 7 3.46 -1.57 -8.64
C VAL A 7 4.83 -0.92 -8.76
N LEU A 8 5.48 -0.67 -7.62
CA LEU A 8 6.81 -0.07 -7.56
C LEU A 8 7.88 -1.18 -7.57
N PHE A 9 8.91 -1.02 -8.40
CA PHE A 9 10.02 -1.95 -8.53
C PHE A 9 11.32 -1.37 -8.02
N PHE A 10 12.10 -2.20 -7.35
CA PHE A 10 13.52 -1.99 -7.13
C PHE A 10 14.29 -3.06 -7.90
N ASN A 11 15.15 -2.63 -8.81
CA ASN A 11 15.77 -3.48 -9.83
C ASN A 11 16.94 -4.31 -9.29
N ASN A 12 16.92 -5.63 -9.52
CA ASN A 12 18.15 -6.42 -9.66
C ASN A 12 17.87 -7.68 -10.51
N PRO A 13 18.60 -7.93 -11.62
CA PRO A 13 18.32 -9.04 -12.51
C PRO A 13 19.23 -10.23 -12.22
N SER A 14 18.67 -11.39 -11.89
CA SER A 14 19.28 -12.67 -12.19
C SER A 14 18.25 -13.76 -12.40
N VAL A 15 18.27 -14.25 -13.56
CA VAL A 15 17.85 -15.43 -14.30
C VAL A 15 17.28 -16.61 -13.51
N TYR A 16 16.04 -17.02 -13.86
CA TYR A 16 15.70 -18.42 -14.11
C TYR A 16 14.63 -18.49 -15.22
N LEU A 17 15.03 -18.95 -16.39
CA LEU A 17 14.19 -19.35 -17.51
C LEU A 17 13.85 -20.84 -17.32
N ALA A 18 12.58 -21.13 -17.08
CA ALA A 18 11.95 -22.38 -17.53
C ALA A 18 10.43 -22.22 -17.45
N ASP A 19 9.82 -22.32 -18.61
CA ASP A 19 8.48 -22.85 -18.91
C ASP A 19 7.31 -22.55 -17.97
N MET A 20 7.01 -21.26 -17.76
CA MET A 20 5.78 -20.85 -17.08
C MET A 20 4.96 -19.86 -17.92
N GLN A 21 4.80 -20.14 -19.22
CA GLN A 21 3.92 -19.32 -20.07
C GLN A 21 2.44 -19.74 -19.97
N GLU A 22 2.14 -20.81 -19.24
CA GLU A 22 0.78 -21.32 -19.10
C GLU A 22 -0.16 -20.32 -18.42
N TYR A 23 0.33 -19.49 -17.48
CA TYR A 23 -0.47 -18.46 -16.83
C TYR A 23 -0.87 -17.30 -17.77
N LEU A 24 -0.21 -17.17 -18.93
CA LEU A 24 -0.58 -16.20 -19.96
C LEU A 24 -1.73 -16.71 -20.85
N ASN A 25 -2.02 -18.01 -20.78
CA ASN A 25 -3.12 -18.59 -21.53
C ASN A 25 -4.45 -18.08 -20.97
N GLY A 26 -5.39 -17.78 -21.88
CA GLY A 26 -6.70 -17.25 -21.51
C GLY A 26 -6.69 -15.75 -21.11
N LEU A 27 -5.62 -15.02 -21.37
CA LEU A 27 -5.61 -13.56 -21.42
C LEU A 27 -5.94 -13.11 -22.84
N ASN A 28 -6.78 -12.07 -22.97
CA ASN A 28 -6.94 -11.38 -24.25
C ASN A 28 -5.72 -10.47 -24.51
N GLU A 29 -5.60 -9.95 -25.75
CA GLU A 29 -4.42 -9.18 -26.16
C GLU A 29 -4.13 -7.97 -25.25
N PRO A 30 -5.08 -7.07 -24.90
CA PRO A 30 -4.82 -5.97 -23.99
C PRO A 30 -4.41 -6.42 -22.58
N GLN A 31 -4.99 -7.53 -22.07
CA GLN A 31 -4.62 -8.08 -20.78
C GLN A 31 -3.17 -8.63 -20.80
N ARG A 32 -2.82 -9.32 -21.92
CA ARG A 32 -1.47 -9.87 -22.11
C ARG A 32 -0.43 -8.77 -22.21
N GLU A 33 -0.69 -7.73 -22.98
CA GLU A 33 0.15 -6.54 -23.08
C GLU A 33 0.41 -5.93 -21.70
N ALA A 34 -0.65 -5.71 -20.92
CA ALA A 34 -0.54 -5.16 -19.57
C ALA A 34 0.25 -6.04 -18.61
N VAL A 35 0.18 -7.38 -18.73
CA VAL A 35 0.96 -8.31 -17.93
C VAL A 35 2.44 -8.29 -18.32
N LEU A 36 2.74 -8.24 -19.62
CA LEU A 36 4.11 -8.28 -20.14
C LEU A 36 4.86 -6.95 -20.02
N HIS A 37 4.16 -5.84 -19.82
CA HIS A 37 4.76 -4.52 -19.61
C HIS A 37 5.45 -4.46 -18.25
N ILE A 38 6.74 -4.74 -18.16
CA ILE A 38 7.49 -4.80 -16.90
C ILE A 38 8.22 -3.51 -16.54
N ASN A 39 8.50 -2.64 -17.48
CA ASN A 39 9.29 -1.43 -17.26
C ASN A 39 8.42 -0.17 -17.27
N GLY A 40 8.66 0.70 -16.28
CA GLY A 40 7.99 1.98 -16.19
C GLY A 40 6.54 1.92 -15.65
N PRO A 41 5.92 3.09 -15.44
CA PRO A 41 4.56 3.19 -14.94
C PRO A 41 3.55 2.74 -16.00
N ILE A 42 2.50 2.02 -15.56
CA ILE A 42 1.37 1.63 -16.40
C ILE A 42 0.06 1.92 -15.69
N MET A 43 -0.90 2.49 -16.39
CA MET A 43 -2.26 2.67 -15.93
C MET A 43 -3.19 1.79 -16.76
N ILE A 44 -3.98 0.94 -16.08
CA ILE A 44 -4.94 0.05 -16.73
C ILE A 44 -6.35 0.54 -16.42
N VAL A 45 -7.04 1.04 -17.43
CA VAL A 45 -8.44 1.46 -17.33
C VAL A 45 -9.34 0.32 -17.82
N ALA A 46 -10.21 -0.17 -16.94
CA ALA A 46 -11.02 -1.34 -17.27
C ALA A 46 -12.34 -1.35 -16.50
N GLY A 47 -13.43 -1.70 -17.17
CA GLY A 47 -14.78 -1.79 -16.59
C GLY A 47 -14.95 -2.91 -15.55
N ALA A 48 -16.08 -2.94 -14.87
CA ALA A 48 -16.42 -4.05 -13.98
C ALA A 48 -16.47 -5.38 -14.76
N GLY A 49 -15.96 -6.46 -14.20
CA GLY A 49 -15.93 -7.78 -14.86
C GLY A 49 -14.86 -7.96 -15.93
N SER A 50 -14.10 -6.94 -16.31
CA SER A 50 -13.06 -7.02 -17.36
C SER A 50 -11.81 -7.83 -17.00
N GLY A 51 -11.74 -8.40 -15.81
CA GLY A 51 -10.60 -9.20 -15.38
C GLY A 51 -9.43 -8.41 -14.79
N LYS A 52 -9.63 -7.15 -14.32
CA LYS A 52 -8.57 -6.34 -13.69
C LYS A 52 -7.74 -7.08 -12.64
N THR A 53 -8.41 -7.80 -11.74
CA THR A 53 -7.72 -8.57 -10.70
C THR A 53 -6.91 -9.72 -11.31
N LYS A 54 -7.42 -10.36 -12.37
CA LYS A 54 -6.69 -11.40 -13.11
C LYS A 54 -5.41 -10.82 -13.72
N VAL A 55 -5.49 -9.68 -14.39
CA VAL A 55 -4.32 -9.00 -14.97
C VAL A 55 -3.30 -8.68 -13.89
N LEU A 56 -3.72 -8.09 -12.77
CA LEU A 56 -2.83 -7.71 -11.68
C LEU A 56 -2.12 -8.92 -11.05
N THR A 57 -2.87 -9.97 -10.71
CA THR A 57 -2.29 -11.18 -10.09
C THR A 57 -1.36 -11.91 -11.06
N THR A 58 -1.74 -11.99 -12.34
CA THR A 58 -0.89 -12.59 -13.37
C THR A 58 0.36 -11.76 -13.62
N ARG A 59 0.27 -10.42 -13.59
CA ARG A 59 1.42 -9.52 -13.71
C ARG A 59 2.40 -9.72 -12.56
N ILE A 60 1.92 -9.82 -11.32
CA ILE A 60 2.78 -10.08 -10.15
C ILE A 60 3.50 -11.43 -10.32
N ALA A 61 2.77 -12.47 -10.68
CA ALA A 61 3.36 -13.78 -10.94
C ALA A 61 4.39 -13.73 -12.09
N HIS A 62 4.10 -12.97 -13.15
CA HIS A 62 5.03 -12.76 -14.27
C HIS A 62 6.32 -12.07 -13.81
N LEU A 63 6.22 -11.04 -12.98
CA LEU A 63 7.38 -10.34 -12.44
C LEU A 63 8.25 -11.27 -11.59
N MET A 64 7.65 -12.06 -10.73
CA MET A 64 8.37 -13.06 -9.93
C MET A 64 9.01 -14.12 -10.82
N SER A 65 8.34 -14.59 -11.88
CA SER A 65 8.92 -15.51 -12.85
C SER A 65 10.11 -14.93 -13.64
N LYS A 66 10.20 -13.60 -13.69
CA LYS A 66 11.35 -12.87 -14.26
C LYS A 66 12.45 -12.56 -13.23
N GLY A 67 12.37 -13.14 -12.04
CA GLY A 67 13.38 -13.01 -11.00
C GLY A 67 13.22 -11.77 -10.11
N VAL A 68 12.08 -11.07 -10.17
CA VAL A 68 11.79 -9.99 -9.22
C VAL A 68 11.47 -10.62 -7.87
N ASP A 69 12.26 -10.29 -6.86
CA ASP A 69 12.08 -10.78 -5.51
C ASP A 69 10.72 -10.34 -4.93
N ALA A 70 10.04 -11.25 -4.25
CA ALA A 70 8.75 -11.00 -3.62
C ALA A 70 8.79 -9.81 -2.64
N PHE A 71 9.89 -9.61 -1.92
CA PHE A 71 10.08 -8.47 -1.01
C PHE A 71 10.15 -7.12 -1.72
N ASN A 72 10.41 -7.11 -3.02
CA ASN A 72 10.46 -5.90 -3.84
C ASN A 72 9.12 -5.60 -4.53
N ILE A 73 8.07 -6.37 -4.26
CA ILE A 73 6.75 -6.19 -4.84
C ILE A 73 5.76 -5.73 -3.77
N LEU A 74 5.16 -4.56 -4.01
CA LEU A 74 4.12 -3.97 -3.19
C LEU A 74 2.80 -3.97 -3.95
N ALA A 75 1.80 -4.72 -3.48
CA ALA A 75 0.47 -4.80 -4.06
C ALA A 75 -0.59 -4.31 -3.08
N LEU A 76 -1.21 -3.19 -3.39
CA LEU A 76 -2.16 -2.52 -2.51
C LEU A 76 -3.59 -2.63 -3.03
N THR A 77 -4.52 -2.82 -2.10
CA THR A 77 -5.96 -2.88 -2.38
C THR A 77 -6.76 -2.19 -1.29
N PHE A 78 -8.07 -2.04 -1.48
CA PHE A 78 -8.93 -1.35 -0.51
C PHE A 78 -9.48 -2.25 0.59
N THR A 79 -9.55 -3.57 0.38
CA THR A 79 -10.16 -4.49 1.35
C THR A 79 -9.25 -5.67 1.66
N ASN A 80 -9.31 -6.14 2.90
CA ASN A 80 -8.57 -7.33 3.32
C ASN A 80 -9.02 -8.59 2.56
N LYS A 81 -10.30 -8.67 2.19
CA LYS A 81 -10.82 -9.77 1.37
C LYS A 81 -10.14 -9.80 0.00
N ALA A 82 -10.07 -8.65 -0.68
CA ALA A 82 -9.39 -8.57 -1.98
C ALA A 82 -7.90 -8.90 -1.87
N ALA A 83 -7.22 -8.48 -0.79
CA ALA A 83 -5.84 -8.81 -0.53
C ALA A 83 -5.63 -10.34 -0.38
N ALA A 84 -6.50 -11.00 0.38
CA ALA A 84 -6.46 -12.46 0.56
C ALA A 84 -6.70 -13.20 -0.76
N GLU A 85 -7.71 -12.80 -1.54
CA GLU A 85 -7.99 -13.38 -2.86
C GLU A 85 -6.83 -13.19 -3.85
N MET A 86 -6.18 -12.02 -3.84
CA MET A 86 -5.00 -11.77 -4.68
C MET A 86 -3.87 -12.72 -4.32
N LYS A 87 -3.58 -12.85 -3.04
CA LYS A 87 -2.52 -13.73 -2.54
C LYS A 87 -2.75 -15.19 -2.95
N GLU A 88 -3.96 -15.70 -2.72
CA GLU A 88 -4.34 -17.07 -3.10
C GLU A 88 -4.19 -17.32 -4.61
N ARG A 89 -4.59 -16.34 -5.44
CA ARG A 89 -4.46 -16.45 -6.89
C ARG A 89 -3.01 -16.47 -7.35
N ILE A 90 -2.15 -15.65 -6.73
CA ILE A 90 -0.73 -15.63 -7.05
C ILE A 90 -0.06 -16.93 -6.63
N GLU A 91 -0.36 -17.47 -5.44
CA GLU A 91 0.12 -18.75 -4.97
C GLU A 91 -0.28 -19.90 -5.93
N LYS A 92 -1.52 -19.87 -6.44
CA LYS A 92 -1.98 -20.86 -7.44
C LYS A 92 -1.22 -20.75 -8.77
N ILE A 93 -0.90 -19.55 -9.22
CA ILE A 93 -0.17 -19.33 -10.48
C ILE A 93 1.28 -19.81 -10.33
N LEU A 94 1.93 -19.47 -9.22
CA LEU A 94 3.34 -19.78 -8.98
C LEU A 94 3.57 -21.25 -8.55
N GLY A 95 2.54 -21.93 -8.05
CA GLY A 95 2.65 -23.29 -7.54
C GLY A 95 3.51 -23.43 -6.28
N ASN A 96 3.87 -22.32 -5.63
CA ASN A 96 4.74 -22.30 -4.47
C ASN A 96 4.25 -21.29 -3.41
N SER A 97 4.94 -21.23 -2.27
CA SER A 97 4.61 -20.34 -1.15
C SER A 97 5.34 -18.98 -1.18
N GLU A 98 6.09 -18.68 -2.23
CA GLU A 98 6.87 -17.40 -2.32
C GLU A 98 5.98 -16.17 -2.28
N ALA A 99 4.72 -16.28 -2.72
CA ALA A 99 3.74 -15.21 -2.60
C ALA A 99 3.49 -14.75 -1.15
N ARG A 100 3.88 -15.54 -0.14
CA ARG A 100 3.79 -15.15 1.28
C ARG A 100 4.69 -13.99 1.65
N ASN A 101 5.78 -13.82 0.92
CA ASN A 101 6.76 -12.76 1.14
C ASN A 101 6.38 -11.45 0.45
N LEU A 102 5.35 -11.45 -0.39
CA LEU A 102 4.83 -10.24 -1.03
C LEU A 102 4.24 -9.27 0.00
N TYR A 103 4.46 -7.98 -0.22
CA TYR A 103 3.73 -6.94 0.51
C TYR A 103 2.34 -6.75 -0.11
N ILE A 104 1.42 -7.67 0.20
CA ILE A 104 0.01 -7.58 -0.23
C ILE A 104 -0.86 -7.21 0.96
N GLY A 105 -1.70 -6.19 0.79
CA GLY A 105 -2.62 -5.76 1.82
C GLY A 105 -3.39 -4.50 1.46
N THR A 106 -4.15 -3.99 2.42
CA THR A 106 -4.71 -2.64 2.32
C THR A 106 -3.60 -1.61 2.53
N PHE A 107 -3.79 -0.39 2.01
CA PHE A 107 -2.88 0.72 2.27
C PHE A 107 -2.54 0.82 3.77
N HIS A 108 -3.56 0.86 4.62
CA HIS A 108 -3.35 0.98 6.06
C HIS A 108 -2.55 -0.19 6.65
N SER A 109 -2.88 -1.44 6.30
CA SER A 109 -2.20 -2.60 6.88
C SER A 109 -0.73 -2.72 6.46
N VAL A 110 -0.44 -2.44 5.19
CA VAL A 110 0.92 -2.54 4.68
C VAL A 110 1.78 -1.39 5.20
N PHE A 111 1.27 -0.15 5.15
CA PHE A 111 2.02 1.00 5.66
C PHE A 111 2.19 0.97 7.19
N ALA A 112 1.21 0.48 7.94
CA ALA A 112 1.38 0.24 9.38
C ALA A 112 2.52 -0.73 9.66
N ARG A 113 2.66 -1.81 8.87
CA ARG A 113 3.78 -2.77 8.99
C ARG A 113 5.11 -2.12 8.66
N ILE A 114 5.20 -1.34 7.58
CA ILE A 114 6.42 -0.62 7.19
C ILE A 114 6.78 0.40 8.28
N LEU A 115 5.81 1.19 8.74
CA LEU A 115 6.04 2.17 9.80
C LEU A 115 6.53 1.53 11.10
N ARG A 116 6.03 0.33 11.47
CA ARG A 116 6.55 -0.37 12.67
C ARG A 116 8.01 -0.77 12.53
N ALA A 117 8.44 -1.18 11.34
CA ALA A 117 9.83 -1.51 11.08
C ALA A 117 10.74 -0.26 11.10
N GLU A 118 10.26 0.86 10.58
CA GLU A 118 11.03 2.09 10.37
C GLU A 118 10.74 3.19 11.42
N ALA A 119 9.88 2.95 12.42
CA ALA A 119 9.43 3.92 13.40
C ALA A 119 10.59 4.61 14.15
N HIS A 120 11.66 3.88 14.41
CA HIS A 120 12.87 4.38 15.09
C HIS A 120 13.53 5.54 14.32
N ARG A 121 13.42 5.59 13.00
CA ARG A 121 13.95 6.69 12.16
C ARG A 121 13.21 8.01 12.40
N LEU A 122 11.98 7.93 12.90
CA LEU A 122 11.15 9.09 13.25
C LEU A 122 11.13 9.35 14.76
N GLY A 123 11.96 8.64 15.54
CA GLY A 123 12.00 8.77 16.99
C GLY A 123 10.83 8.10 17.73
N TYR A 124 10.07 7.22 17.07
CA TYR A 124 8.97 6.47 17.69
C TYR A 124 9.38 5.04 18.03
N PRO A 125 8.84 4.46 19.11
CA PRO A 125 9.01 3.03 19.40
C PRO A 125 8.21 2.19 18.39
N SER A 126 8.66 0.98 18.07
CA SER A 126 7.97 0.08 17.12
C SER A 126 6.58 -0.37 17.58
N ASN A 127 6.30 -0.27 18.90
CA ASN A 127 5.01 -0.61 19.51
C ASN A 127 4.05 0.59 19.63
N PHE A 128 4.24 1.65 18.82
CA PHE A 128 3.33 2.79 18.82
C PHE A 128 1.87 2.38 18.59
N THR A 129 0.95 3.13 19.20
CA THR A 129 -0.49 2.93 19.04
C THR A 129 -0.99 3.68 17.79
N ILE A 130 -1.86 3.04 17.03
CA ILE A 130 -2.57 3.68 15.92
C ILE A 130 -3.93 4.12 16.46
N TYR A 131 -4.14 5.42 16.50
CA TYR A 131 -5.42 6.00 16.93
C TYR A 131 -6.43 5.99 15.80
N ASP A 132 -7.66 5.68 16.12
CA ASP A 132 -8.80 5.97 15.26
C ASP A 132 -9.21 7.45 15.36
N THR A 133 -10.31 7.80 14.69
CA THR A 133 -10.80 9.20 14.68
C THR A 133 -11.25 9.67 16.05
N ASP A 134 -11.87 8.78 16.84
CA ASP A 134 -12.40 9.14 18.15
C ASP A 134 -11.29 9.17 19.21
N ASP A 135 -10.31 8.27 19.12
CA ASP A 135 -9.10 8.30 19.92
C ASP A 135 -8.34 9.63 19.70
N SER A 136 -8.14 9.99 18.43
CA SER A 136 -7.44 11.24 18.07
C SER A 136 -8.16 12.48 18.61
N ARG A 137 -9.50 12.53 18.52
CA ARG A 137 -10.30 13.62 19.08
C ARG A 137 -10.20 13.68 20.59
N SER A 138 -10.22 12.53 21.25
CA SER A 138 -10.11 12.44 22.70
C SER A 138 -8.76 12.97 23.19
N VAL A 139 -7.67 12.54 22.55
CA VAL A 139 -6.33 13.05 22.88
C VAL A 139 -6.23 14.56 22.69
N ILE A 140 -6.73 15.10 21.55
CA ILE A 140 -6.70 16.54 21.30
C ILE A 140 -7.49 17.31 22.36
N LYS A 141 -8.69 16.83 22.76
CA LYS A 141 -9.45 17.45 23.84
C LYS A 141 -8.69 17.45 25.17
N THR A 142 -8.04 16.35 25.49
CA THR A 142 -7.22 16.26 26.71
C THR A 142 -6.12 17.32 26.70
N VAL A 143 -5.37 17.42 25.59
CA VAL A 143 -4.29 18.40 25.44
C VAL A 143 -4.81 19.85 25.50
N VAL A 144 -5.94 20.15 24.83
CA VAL A 144 -6.56 21.49 24.89
C VAL A 144 -6.91 21.86 26.33
N ASN A 145 -7.48 20.94 27.10
CA ASN A 145 -7.83 21.15 28.51
C ASN A 145 -6.57 21.30 29.39
N GLU A 146 -5.55 20.48 29.21
CA GLU A 146 -4.30 20.57 29.96
C GLU A 146 -3.56 21.89 29.74
N LEU A 147 -3.67 22.44 28.53
CA LEU A 147 -3.15 23.75 28.18
C LEU A 147 -4.04 24.93 28.61
N ASN A 148 -5.18 24.65 29.28
CA ASN A 148 -6.19 25.64 29.70
C ASN A 148 -6.68 26.53 28.53
N LEU A 149 -6.81 25.95 27.32
CA LEU A 149 -7.33 26.64 26.15
C LEU A 149 -8.86 26.51 26.07
N ASP A 150 -9.51 27.52 25.51
CA ASP A 150 -10.96 27.49 25.31
C ASP A 150 -11.35 26.49 24.20
N ASP A 151 -12.10 25.46 24.58
CA ASP A 151 -12.57 24.38 23.69
C ASP A 151 -13.53 24.86 22.59
N LYS A 152 -14.16 26.02 22.75
CA LYS A 152 -15.00 26.66 21.73
C LYS A 152 -14.16 27.21 20.58
N HIS A 153 -12.99 27.76 20.89
CA HIS A 153 -12.03 28.27 19.91
C HIS A 153 -11.14 27.13 19.36
N TYR A 154 -10.69 26.21 20.21
CA TYR A 154 -9.80 25.09 19.86
C TYR A 154 -10.57 23.78 19.74
N LYS A 155 -11.59 23.75 18.86
CA LYS A 155 -12.37 22.55 18.62
C LYS A 155 -11.49 21.40 18.13
N ALA A 156 -11.61 20.22 18.74
CA ALA A 156 -10.75 19.08 18.47
C ALA A 156 -10.70 18.67 16.98
N ASN A 157 -11.81 18.79 16.27
CA ASN A 157 -11.86 18.50 14.83
C ASN A 157 -11.09 19.55 14.00
N VAL A 158 -11.11 20.82 14.39
CA VAL A 158 -10.37 21.89 13.69
C VAL A 158 -8.89 21.73 13.92
N VAL A 159 -8.48 21.50 15.17
CA VAL A 159 -7.07 21.23 15.53
C VAL A 159 -6.57 19.98 14.82
N GLY A 160 -7.34 18.89 14.85
CA GLY A 160 -6.98 17.63 14.17
C GLY A 160 -6.81 17.80 12.66
N ASN A 161 -7.68 18.59 12.01
CA ASN A 161 -7.54 18.87 10.58
C ASN A 161 -6.27 19.67 10.27
N ARG A 162 -5.91 20.65 11.12
CA ARG A 162 -4.67 21.43 10.98
C ARG A 162 -3.43 20.52 11.11
N ILE A 163 -3.41 19.65 12.11
CA ILE A 163 -2.34 18.66 12.29
C ILE A 163 -2.24 17.73 11.05
N SER A 164 -3.37 17.28 10.54
CA SER A 164 -3.39 16.42 9.34
C SER A 164 -2.86 17.16 8.10
N GLN A 165 -3.22 18.44 7.92
CA GLN A 165 -2.73 19.26 6.82
C GLN A 165 -1.20 19.44 6.90
N ALA A 166 -0.67 19.78 8.08
CA ALA A 166 0.76 19.90 8.30
C ALA A 166 1.51 18.59 8.00
N LYS A 167 1.02 17.47 8.52
CA LYS A 167 1.59 16.15 8.24
C LYS A 167 1.57 15.79 6.75
N ASN A 168 0.49 16.11 6.04
CA ASN A 168 0.39 15.87 4.60
C ASN A 168 1.36 16.75 3.79
N ALA A 169 1.70 17.93 4.31
CA ALA A 169 2.71 18.82 3.74
C ALA A 169 4.14 18.47 4.21
N LEU A 170 4.31 17.40 5.01
CA LEU A 170 5.56 16.97 5.63
C LEU A 170 6.17 18.01 6.59
N VAL A 171 5.33 18.91 7.13
CA VAL A 171 5.73 19.92 8.11
C VAL A 171 5.71 19.29 9.50
N GLY A 172 6.86 19.25 10.14
CA GLY A 172 7.04 18.74 11.51
C GLY A 172 6.65 19.77 12.59
N PRO A 173 6.53 19.34 13.87
CA PRO A 173 6.15 20.24 14.96
C PRO A 173 7.10 21.44 15.13
N ALA A 174 8.40 21.24 14.98
CA ALA A 174 9.38 22.31 15.10
C ALA A 174 9.27 23.34 13.97
N GLU A 175 9.01 22.90 12.75
CA GLU A 175 8.81 23.75 11.59
C GLU A 175 7.48 24.51 11.68
N TYR A 176 6.40 23.80 12.09
CA TYR A 176 5.08 24.40 12.27
C TYR A 176 5.06 25.51 13.33
N ALA A 177 5.96 25.46 14.31
CA ALA A 177 6.05 26.48 15.34
C ALA A 177 6.76 27.78 14.88
N LEU A 178 7.34 27.79 13.67
CA LEU A 178 8.00 28.96 13.10
C LEU A 178 7.08 29.78 12.18
N ASP A 179 5.91 29.25 11.82
CA ASP A 179 4.85 29.92 11.05
C ASP A 179 3.87 30.69 11.99
#